data_b1e69720412fe3e1f3da2d7d64626503
#
_entry.id   b1e69720412fe3e1f3da2d7d64626503
#
_cell.length_a   1.000
_cell.length_b   1.000
_cell.length_c   1.000
_cell.angle_alpha   90.00
_cell.angle_beta   90.00
_cell.angle_gamma   90.00
#
_symmetry.space_group_name_H-M   'P 1'
#
loop_
_entity.id
_entity.type
_entity.pdbx_description
1 polymer ?
#
loop_
_entity_poly.entity_id
_entity_poly.type
_entity_poly.pdbx_seq_one_letter_code
_entity_poly.pdbx_strand_id
1 'polypeptide(L)'
;MKKNFISVIVLLLLFSCGTKKGPLKELEKEKTVRNNTSKNIVKTKPQYKNATEAYIAEFSQVAIDEMRRYNIPASITLAQGILESASGQGRLATKANNHFGIKCHKWKGSKIYHDDDELQECFRKYNFAGESYRDHSEFL
;
A
#
# COMPACT_ATOMS: atom_id res chain seq x y z
N MET A 1 -47.24 -10.66 -47.94
CA MET A 1 -46.06 -10.48 -47.09
C MET A 1 -46.46 -9.60 -45.91
N LYS A 2 -46.76 -10.17 -44.76
CA LYS A 2 -47.27 -9.43 -43.58
C LYS A 2 -46.17 -9.37 -42.51
N LYS A 3 -45.79 -8.14 -42.17
CA LYS A 3 -44.83 -7.85 -41.07
C LYS A 3 -45.59 -7.84 -39.74
N ASN A 4 -45.26 -8.75 -38.83
CA ASN A 4 -45.79 -8.75 -37.46
C ASN A 4 -44.88 -7.89 -36.59
N PHE A 5 -45.39 -6.77 -36.08
CA PHE A 5 -44.79 -5.97 -35.01
C PHE A 5 -45.16 -6.59 -33.67
N ILE A 6 -44.19 -7.13 -32.95
CA ILE A 6 -44.36 -7.54 -31.55
C ILE A 6 -43.94 -6.35 -30.68
N SER A 7 -44.95 -5.73 -30.07
CA SER A 7 -44.78 -4.66 -29.09
C SER A 7 -44.37 -5.29 -27.76
N VAL A 8 -43.13 -5.05 -27.33
CA VAL A 8 -42.63 -5.43 -25.99
C VAL A 8 -42.92 -4.29 -25.04
N ILE A 9 -43.93 -4.49 -24.19
CA ILE A 9 -44.24 -3.57 -23.08
C ILE A 9 -43.22 -3.85 -21.96
N VAL A 10 -42.28 -2.90 -21.76
CA VAL A 10 -41.34 -2.92 -20.62
C VAL A 10 -42.05 -2.25 -19.43
N LEU A 11 -42.42 -3.10 -18.46
CA LEU A 11 -43.03 -2.68 -17.18
C LEU A 11 -41.91 -2.16 -16.24
N LEU A 12 -41.77 -0.82 -16.13
CA LEU A 12 -40.87 -0.17 -15.18
C LEU A 12 -41.46 -0.24 -13.76
N LEU A 13 -40.93 -1.15 -12.94
CA LEU A 13 -41.19 -1.16 -11.51
C LEU A 13 -40.31 -0.09 -10.83
N LEU A 14 -40.93 1.01 -10.47
CA LEU A 14 -40.33 2.05 -9.64
C LEU A 14 -40.27 1.56 -8.18
N PHE A 15 -39.12 1.08 -7.71
CA PHE A 15 -38.89 0.86 -6.29
C PHE A 15 -38.68 2.24 -5.62
N SER A 16 -39.74 2.72 -4.97
CA SER A 16 -39.68 3.88 -4.08
C SER A 16 -38.91 3.52 -2.82
N CYS A 17 -37.67 3.98 -2.69
CA CYS A 17 -36.89 3.87 -1.46
C CYS A 17 -37.36 4.93 -0.49
N GLY A 18 -38.25 4.57 0.44
CA GLY A 18 -38.75 5.44 1.50
C GLY A 18 -37.68 5.73 2.55
N THR A 19 -37.07 6.90 2.49
CA THR A 19 -36.14 7.40 3.51
C THR A 19 -36.92 7.77 4.77
N LYS A 20 -36.87 6.91 5.80
CA LYS A 20 -37.37 7.27 7.15
C LYS A 20 -36.42 8.29 7.76
N LYS A 21 -36.89 9.54 7.92
CA LYS A 21 -36.22 10.56 8.72
C LYS A 21 -36.32 10.17 10.19
N GLY A 22 -35.24 9.70 10.78
CA GLY A 22 -35.10 9.49 12.21
C GLY A 22 -35.08 10.83 12.98
N PRO A 23 -35.48 10.86 14.27
CA PRO A 23 -35.61 12.09 15.02
C PRO A 23 -34.26 12.76 15.29
N LEU A 24 -34.22 14.08 15.09
CA LEU A 24 -32.99 14.93 15.21
C LEU A 24 -32.22 14.78 16.54
N LYS A 25 -32.87 14.29 17.60
CA LYS A 25 -32.26 14.13 18.93
C LYS A 25 -31.15 13.06 19.00
N GLU A 26 -31.15 12.09 18.08
CA GLU A 26 -30.16 11.01 18.08
C GLU A 26 -28.81 11.45 17.46
N LEU A 27 -28.85 12.40 16.51
CA LEU A 27 -27.64 12.98 15.91
C LEU A 27 -26.81 13.84 16.89
N GLU A 28 -27.48 14.52 17.83
CA GLU A 28 -26.78 15.35 18.82
C GLU A 28 -26.06 14.49 19.87
N LYS A 29 -26.67 13.36 20.25
CA LYS A 29 -26.06 12.42 21.20
C LYS A 29 -24.83 11.72 20.61
N GLU A 30 -24.87 11.41 19.32
CA GLU A 30 -23.74 10.78 18.62
C GLU A 30 -22.55 11.75 18.44
N LYS A 31 -22.80 13.03 18.17
CA LYS A 31 -21.75 14.06 18.11
C LYS A 31 -21.07 14.29 19.47
N THR A 32 -21.82 14.25 20.57
CA THR A 32 -21.29 14.44 21.92
C THR A 32 -20.40 13.25 22.33
N VAL A 33 -20.77 12.01 21.98
CA VAL A 33 -19.95 10.82 22.24
C VAL A 33 -18.66 10.84 21.42
N ARG A 34 -18.71 11.25 20.14
CA ARG A 34 -17.49 11.36 19.29
C ARG A 34 -16.50 12.41 19.81
N ASN A 35 -17.00 13.55 20.32
CA ASN A 35 -16.14 14.60 20.86
C ASN A 35 -15.45 14.22 22.17
N ASN A 36 -16.06 13.35 23.00
CA ASN A 36 -15.46 12.89 24.24
C ASN A 36 -14.46 11.75 24.04
N THR A 37 -14.61 10.93 22.98
CA THR A 37 -13.65 9.85 22.65
C THR A 37 -12.36 10.39 22.01
N SER A 38 -12.40 11.58 21.39
CA SER A 38 -11.23 12.20 20.76
C SER A 38 -10.19 12.75 21.73
N LYS A 39 -10.55 12.94 23.03
CA LYS A 39 -9.64 13.59 24.01
C LYS A 39 -8.67 12.63 24.72
N ASN A 40 -8.82 11.32 24.59
CA ASN A 40 -7.98 10.33 25.29
C ASN A 40 -7.39 9.26 24.37
N ILE A 41 -7.07 9.59 23.10
CA ILE A 41 -6.23 8.71 22.28
C ILE A 41 -4.80 8.90 22.78
N VAL A 42 -4.42 8.16 23.80
CA VAL A 42 -3.02 7.85 24.05
C VAL A 42 -2.54 7.16 22.78
N LYS A 43 -1.67 7.83 22.01
CA LYS A 43 -0.99 7.25 20.85
C LYS A 43 -0.05 6.17 21.37
N THR A 44 -0.57 5.00 21.74
CA THR A 44 0.26 3.82 21.96
C THR A 44 0.95 3.48 20.66
N LYS A 45 2.28 3.42 20.68
CA LYS A 45 3.06 2.97 19.53
C LYS A 45 2.52 1.61 19.09
N PRO A 46 2.21 1.40 17.81
CA PRO A 46 1.71 0.11 17.35
C PRO A 46 2.65 -1.00 17.80
N GLN A 47 2.12 -2.01 18.46
CA GLN A 47 2.90 -3.17 18.89
C GLN A 47 2.74 -4.26 17.83
N TYR A 48 3.82 -4.56 17.12
CA TYR A 48 3.87 -5.63 16.12
C TYR A 48 4.41 -6.91 16.78
N LYS A 49 3.92 -8.08 16.34
CA LYS A 49 4.36 -9.37 16.87
C LYS A 49 5.76 -9.76 16.42
N ASN A 50 6.16 -9.30 15.24
CA ASN A 50 7.44 -9.59 14.63
C ASN A 50 7.84 -8.52 13.60
N ALA A 51 9.07 -8.61 13.09
CA ALA A 51 9.62 -7.67 12.12
C ALA A 51 8.84 -7.66 10.79
N THR A 52 8.31 -8.79 10.36
CA THR A 52 7.53 -8.92 9.14
C THR A 52 6.22 -8.14 9.22
N GLU A 53 5.49 -8.24 10.34
CA GLU A 53 4.28 -7.43 10.55
C GLU A 53 4.59 -5.93 10.57
N ALA A 54 5.69 -5.54 11.22
CA ALA A 54 6.14 -4.14 11.21
C ALA A 54 6.46 -3.67 9.80
N TYR A 55 7.19 -4.47 9.02
CA TYR A 55 7.53 -4.19 7.63
C TYR A 55 6.28 -4.01 6.75
N ILE A 56 5.32 -4.93 6.85
CA ILE A 56 4.06 -4.83 6.10
C ILE A 56 3.32 -3.54 6.47
N ALA A 57 3.22 -3.22 7.75
CA ALA A 57 2.54 -2.01 8.20
C ALA A 57 3.21 -0.74 7.69
N GLU A 58 4.54 -0.71 7.61
CA GLU A 58 5.31 0.44 7.13
C GLU A 58 5.25 0.60 5.61
N PHE A 59 5.38 -0.50 4.86
CA PHE A 59 5.58 -0.45 3.40
C PHE A 59 4.37 -0.84 2.55
N SER A 60 3.24 -1.27 3.16
CA SER A 60 2.05 -1.68 2.40
C SER A 60 1.53 -0.56 1.48
N GLN A 61 1.49 0.68 1.95
CA GLN A 61 1.00 1.80 1.14
C GLN A 61 1.91 2.06 -0.07
N VAL A 62 3.23 2.01 0.12
CA VAL A 62 4.20 2.16 -0.99
C VAL A 62 3.99 1.07 -2.03
N ALA A 63 3.86 -0.20 -1.60
CA ALA A 63 3.62 -1.32 -2.52
C ALA A 63 2.28 -1.19 -3.27
N ILE A 64 1.21 -0.69 -2.62
CA ILE A 64 -0.08 -0.42 -3.26
C ILE A 64 0.06 0.70 -4.30
N ASP A 65 0.82 1.74 -4.02
CA ASP A 65 1.02 2.85 -4.95
C ASP A 65 1.83 2.41 -6.19
N GLU A 66 2.83 1.55 -6.00
CA GLU A 66 3.56 0.95 -7.13
C GLU A 66 2.68 -0.04 -7.92
N MET A 67 1.84 -0.85 -7.26
CA MET A 67 0.85 -1.70 -7.93
C MET A 67 -0.07 -0.88 -8.86
N ARG A 68 -0.54 0.28 -8.42
CA ARG A 68 -1.40 1.16 -9.23
C ARG A 68 -0.70 1.72 -10.46
N ARG A 69 0.62 1.88 -10.41
CA ARG A 69 1.43 2.47 -11.50
C ARG A 69 1.92 1.43 -12.49
N TYR A 70 2.34 0.27 -11.99
CA TYR A 70 3.04 -0.75 -12.77
C TYR A 70 2.28 -2.05 -12.93
N ASN A 71 1.07 -2.18 -12.31
CA ASN A 71 0.24 -3.38 -12.32
C ASN A 71 0.90 -4.64 -11.70
N ILE A 72 1.92 -4.47 -10.87
CA ILE A 72 2.55 -5.55 -10.11
C ILE A 72 1.78 -5.70 -8.81
N PRO A 73 1.24 -6.89 -8.45
CA PRO A 73 0.50 -7.06 -7.21
C PRO A 73 1.30 -6.64 -5.98
N ALA A 74 0.73 -5.76 -5.14
CA ALA A 74 1.40 -5.23 -3.94
C ALA A 74 1.90 -6.34 -2.99
N SER A 75 1.17 -7.47 -2.91
CA SER A 75 1.58 -8.63 -2.12
C SER A 75 2.87 -9.27 -2.62
N ILE A 76 3.11 -9.28 -3.93
CA ILE A 76 4.35 -9.80 -4.52
C ILE A 76 5.51 -8.87 -4.18
N THR A 77 5.35 -7.57 -4.41
CA THR A 77 6.38 -6.58 -4.08
C THR A 77 6.73 -6.59 -2.58
N LEU A 78 5.73 -6.69 -1.69
CA LEU A 78 5.96 -6.81 -0.25
C LEU A 78 6.69 -8.11 0.12
N ALA A 79 6.29 -9.24 -0.46
CA ALA A 79 6.92 -10.52 -0.17
C ALA A 79 8.40 -10.50 -0.59
N GLN A 80 8.71 -9.98 -1.76
CA GLN A 80 10.09 -9.79 -2.23
C GLN A 80 10.86 -8.85 -1.28
N GLY A 81 10.31 -7.69 -0.95
CA GLY A 81 10.95 -6.76 -0.02
C GLY A 81 11.22 -7.37 1.36
N ILE A 82 10.32 -8.19 1.89
CA ILE A 82 10.51 -8.92 3.16
C ILE A 82 11.71 -9.87 3.06
N LEU A 83 11.79 -10.66 1.98
CA LEU A 83 12.86 -11.65 1.78
C LEU A 83 14.21 -10.98 1.54
N GLU A 84 14.27 -10.06 0.58
CA GLU A 84 15.51 -9.41 0.14
C GLU A 84 16.11 -8.48 1.22
N SER A 85 15.28 -7.88 2.05
CA SER A 85 15.73 -6.93 3.07
C SER A 85 15.80 -7.51 4.50
N ALA A 86 15.54 -8.80 4.69
CA ALA A 86 15.33 -9.40 6.02
C ALA A 86 14.28 -8.58 6.83
N SER A 87 13.11 -8.34 6.24
CA SER A 87 12.05 -7.48 6.81
C SER A 87 12.55 -6.07 7.16
N GLY A 88 13.37 -5.48 6.28
CA GLY A 88 13.92 -4.14 6.45
C GLY A 88 15.10 -4.02 7.42
N GLN A 89 15.55 -5.13 8.02
CA GLN A 89 16.64 -5.14 9.00
C GLN A 89 18.02 -5.34 8.36
N GLY A 90 18.07 -5.76 7.10
CA GLY A 90 19.31 -5.97 6.36
C GLY A 90 20.12 -4.70 6.19
N ARG A 91 21.46 -4.85 6.00
CA ARG A 91 22.38 -3.72 5.89
C ARG A 91 22.04 -2.80 4.72
N LEU A 92 21.66 -3.33 3.57
CA LEU A 92 21.30 -2.52 2.40
C LEU A 92 20.02 -1.71 2.64
N ALA A 93 19.00 -2.30 3.29
CA ALA A 93 17.78 -1.60 3.65
C ALA A 93 18.05 -0.47 4.67
N THR A 94 18.80 -0.77 5.75
CA THR A 94 19.03 0.18 6.85
C THR A 94 20.03 1.29 6.54
N LYS A 95 21.03 1.06 5.69
CA LYS A 95 22.10 2.01 5.40
C LYS A 95 21.99 2.68 4.03
N ALA A 96 21.21 2.08 3.13
CA ALA A 96 21.06 2.55 1.77
C ALA A 96 19.62 2.70 1.29
N ASN A 97 18.62 2.41 2.12
CA ASN A 97 17.21 2.34 1.73
C ASN A 97 16.95 1.44 0.51
N ASN A 98 17.82 0.46 0.30
CA ASN A 98 17.77 -0.49 -0.80
C ASN A 98 17.17 -1.80 -0.31
N HIS A 99 15.85 -1.95 -0.48
CA HIS A 99 15.08 -3.07 0.03
C HIS A 99 15.07 -4.30 -0.87
N PHE A 100 15.66 -4.20 -2.07
CA PHE A 100 15.63 -5.26 -3.08
C PHE A 100 17.03 -5.65 -3.58
N GLY A 101 18.09 -5.23 -2.91
CA GLY A 101 19.45 -5.57 -3.31
C GLY A 101 19.82 -5.07 -4.72
N ILE A 102 19.32 -3.92 -5.14
CA ILE A 102 19.53 -3.44 -6.51
C ILE A 102 20.96 -3.00 -6.70
N LYS A 103 21.69 -3.69 -7.59
CA LYS A 103 23.09 -3.43 -7.93
C LYS A 103 23.25 -2.18 -8.79
N CYS A 104 24.43 -1.55 -8.77
CA CYS A 104 24.66 -0.26 -9.42
C CYS A 104 24.46 -0.27 -10.93
N HIS A 105 24.98 -1.26 -11.65
CA HIS A 105 25.03 -1.25 -13.12
C HIS A 105 25.50 0.12 -13.66
N LYS A 106 24.64 0.85 -14.40
CA LYS A 106 24.89 2.20 -14.94
C LYS A 106 24.46 3.34 -14.00
N TRP A 107 24.18 3.03 -12.73
CA TRP A 107 23.73 4.02 -11.74
C TRP A 107 24.74 5.13 -11.50
N LYS A 108 24.30 6.38 -11.59
CA LYS A 108 25.13 7.57 -11.36
C LYS A 108 24.88 8.24 -10.00
N GLY A 109 23.87 7.76 -9.25
CA GLY A 109 23.53 8.28 -7.91
C GLY A 109 24.45 7.78 -6.81
N SER A 110 24.06 7.99 -5.57
CA SER A 110 24.79 7.53 -4.38
C SER A 110 24.90 6.01 -4.35
N LYS A 111 25.96 5.51 -3.76
CA LYS A 111 26.33 4.08 -3.77
C LYS A 111 26.71 3.60 -2.38
N ILE A 112 26.56 2.30 -2.16
CA ILE A 112 27.11 1.58 -1.01
C ILE A 112 27.78 0.31 -1.52
N TYR A 113 28.82 -0.14 -0.84
CA TYR A 113 29.50 -1.39 -1.17
C TYR A 113 29.19 -2.43 -0.10
N HIS A 114 28.92 -3.64 -0.54
CA HIS A 114 28.54 -4.76 0.30
C HIS A 114 29.06 -6.06 -0.32
N ASP A 115 29.48 -6.99 0.53
CA ASP A 115 29.84 -8.32 0.11
C ASP A 115 28.57 -9.15 -0.06
N ASP A 116 28.34 -9.67 -1.26
CA ASP A 116 27.22 -10.51 -1.63
C ASP A 116 27.76 -11.71 -2.42
N ASP A 117 27.45 -11.85 -3.70
CA ASP A 117 28.05 -12.90 -4.56
C ASP A 117 29.56 -12.70 -4.73
N GLU A 118 30.01 -11.46 -4.72
CA GLU A 118 31.40 -11.05 -4.78
C GLU A 118 31.74 -10.06 -3.66
N LEU A 119 33.05 -9.89 -3.37
CA LEU A 119 33.53 -8.92 -2.43
C LEU A 119 33.36 -7.49 -2.97
N GLN A 120 32.87 -6.58 -2.12
CA GLN A 120 32.74 -5.15 -2.43
C GLN A 120 31.87 -4.85 -3.65
N GLU A 121 30.78 -5.60 -3.84
CA GLU A 121 29.82 -5.30 -4.88
C GLU A 121 29.14 -3.95 -4.67
N CYS A 122 28.85 -3.28 -5.77
CA CYS A 122 28.24 -1.96 -5.77
C CYS A 122 26.72 -2.04 -5.79
N PHE A 123 26.07 -1.46 -4.77
CA PHE A 123 24.61 -1.35 -4.67
C PHE A 123 24.16 0.11 -4.72
N ARG A 124 22.95 0.35 -5.27
CA ARG A 124 22.33 1.67 -5.29
C ARG A 124 21.99 2.12 -3.86
N LYS A 125 22.21 3.40 -3.59
CA LYS A 125 21.78 4.01 -2.33
C LYS A 125 20.76 5.08 -2.63
N TYR A 126 19.62 4.99 -1.95
CA TYR A 126 18.46 5.86 -2.10
C TYR A 126 18.31 6.81 -0.91
N ASN A 127 17.58 7.92 -1.12
CA ASN A 127 17.28 8.88 -0.07
C ASN A 127 16.22 8.34 0.91
N PHE A 128 15.26 7.56 0.40
CA PHE A 128 14.22 6.89 1.18
C PHE A 128 13.77 5.58 0.49
N ALA A 129 13.17 4.69 1.24
CA ALA A 129 12.82 3.35 0.78
C ALA A 129 11.92 3.32 -0.46
N GLY A 130 10.97 4.26 -0.58
CA GLY A 130 10.07 4.35 -1.73
C GLY A 130 10.78 4.50 -3.08
N GLU A 131 12.00 5.05 -3.12
CA GLU A 131 12.80 5.09 -4.36
C GLU A 131 13.25 3.70 -4.77
N SER A 132 13.62 2.82 -3.83
CA SER A 132 13.98 1.44 -4.15
C SER A 132 12.77 0.60 -4.58
N TYR A 133 11.58 0.85 -4.03
CA TYR A 133 10.33 0.24 -4.47
C TYR A 133 9.99 0.63 -5.90
N ARG A 134 10.16 1.91 -6.24
CA ARG A 134 9.97 2.41 -7.60
C ARG A 134 10.94 1.77 -8.58
N ASP A 135 12.21 1.80 -8.26
CA ASP A 135 13.28 1.27 -9.09
C ASP A 135 13.11 -0.26 -9.32
N HIS A 136 12.68 -0.99 -8.28
CA HIS A 136 12.31 -2.39 -8.41
C HIS A 136 11.13 -2.61 -9.36
N SER A 137 10.09 -1.78 -9.27
CA SER A 137 8.92 -1.87 -10.15
C SER A 137 9.23 -1.50 -11.61
N GLU A 138 10.19 -0.61 -11.84
CA GLU A 138 10.68 -0.24 -13.17
C GLU A 138 11.57 -1.34 -13.80
N PHE A 139 12.14 -2.21 -12.97
CA PHE A 139 12.99 -3.31 -13.43
C PHE A 139 12.19 -4.54 -13.87
N LEU A 140 10.98 -4.77 -13.32
CA LEU A 140 10.09 -5.89 -13.63
C LEU A 140 9.24 -5.62 -14.87
#